data_2f6f9ec6a0ea1ff592943e6572a1ca67
#
_entry.id   2f6f9ec6a0ea1ff592943e6572a1ca67
#
_cell.length_a   1.000
_cell.length_b   1.000
_cell.length_c   1.000
_cell.angle_alpha   90.00
_cell.angle_beta   90.00
_cell.angle_gamma   90.00
#
_symmetry.space_group_name_H-M   'P 1'
#
loop_
_entity.id
_entity.type
_entity.pdbx_description
1 polymer ?
#
loop_
_entity_poly.entity_id
_entity_poly.type
_entity_poly.pdbx_seq_one_letter_code
_entity_poly.pdbx_strand_id
1 'polypeptide(L)'
;MNFKTSFFALILLCSALFSSAQRKVTSFIHTVDIYTEQIDTVLKVDEHYEAPNWHPDGYLILNKKGRIYTLDLKTKEVKELPTGFAIENNNDHGFSPDGRWLALSHNDRNHPSTKSYKPSIYIVPIRGGEPRVITKEVPSYWHGWSPDGQTLAYCAERNGNFDVYTISVNGGEEKRLTFTEGLDDGPDYTPDGKYIYFNSYRSGHMHIWRMGVDGSNPEQITFDENSNWFPHPSPDNNWVVYIAYLSDEKEDHLFGKTVQLKLINRKTREIKDLTQPFFGGQGTINVPSWSPDSSKVAFVSYRVGE
;
A
#
# COMPACT_ATOMS: atom_id res chain seq x y z
N MET A 1 6.24 -62.41 49.92
CA MET A 1 7.12 -62.05 48.82
C MET A 1 6.22 -61.83 47.62
N ASN A 2 5.80 -60.58 47.39
CA ASN A 2 4.89 -60.20 46.26
C ASN A 2 5.68 -59.40 45.28
N PHE A 3 5.92 -59.96 44.08
CA PHE A 3 6.46 -59.24 42.92
C PHE A 3 5.35 -58.49 42.23
N LYS A 4 5.43 -57.15 42.20
CA LYS A 4 4.63 -56.30 41.35
C LYS A 4 5.37 -56.07 40.03
N THR A 5 4.81 -56.61 38.94
CA THR A 5 5.26 -56.36 37.57
C THR A 5 4.67 -55.04 37.10
N SER A 6 5.51 -54.06 36.84
CA SER A 6 5.13 -52.79 36.23
C SER A 6 5.17 -52.92 34.72
N PHE A 7 4.02 -52.76 34.08
CA PHE A 7 3.88 -52.61 32.62
C PHE A 7 4.19 -51.17 32.25
N PHE A 8 5.25 -50.92 31.51
CA PHE A 8 5.51 -49.64 30.84
C PHE A 8 4.80 -49.65 29.50
N ALA A 9 3.75 -48.87 29.37
CA ALA A 9 3.10 -48.60 28.10
C ALA A 9 3.89 -47.52 27.36
N LEU A 10 4.52 -47.89 26.25
CA LEU A 10 5.22 -47.00 25.34
C LEU A 10 4.16 -46.29 24.46
N ILE A 11 3.81 -45.05 24.80
CA ILE A 11 2.95 -44.20 23.94
C ILE A 11 3.85 -43.65 22.82
N LEU A 12 3.71 -44.22 21.62
CA LEU A 12 4.21 -43.60 20.37
C LEU A 12 3.37 -42.37 20.07
N LEU A 13 3.88 -41.17 20.36
CA LEU A 13 3.35 -39.93 19.80
C LEU A 13 3.72 -39.86 18.31
N CYS A 14 2.77 -40.22 17.44
CA CYS A 14 2.83 -39.87 16.03
C CYS A 14 2.61 -38.36 15.90
N SER A 15 3.68 -37.55 15.89
CA SER A 15 3.63 -36.17 15.49
C SER A 15 3.38 -36.12 13.99
N ALA A 16 2.12 -36.02 13.60
CA ALA A 16 1.73 -35.66 12.25
C ALA A 16 2.22 -34.22 12.00
N LEU A 17 3.33 -34.07 11.30
CA LEU A 17 3.77 -32.84 10.72
C LEU A 17 2.76 -32.42 9.65
N PHE A 18 1.73 -31.66 10.04
CA PHE A 18 0.96 -30.90 9.08
C PHE A 18 1.89 -29.80 8.53
N SER A 19 2.59 -30.12 7.45
CA SER A 19 3.13 -29.11 6.56
C SER A 19 1.91 -28.38 5.99
N SER A 20 1.60 -27.18 6.53
CA SER A 20 0.65 -26.31 5.86
C SER A 20 1.32 -25.92 4.55
N ALA A 21 0.91 -26.56 3.46
CA ALA A 21 1.32 -26.15 2.13
C ALA A 21 0.91 -24.67 1.97
N GLN A 22 1.91 -23.78 1.91
CA GLN A 22 1.67 -22.38 1.70
C GLN A 22 0.91 -22.24 0.38
N ARG A 23 -0.35 -21.78 0.43
CA ARG A 23 -1.20 -21.67 -0.76
C ARG A 23 -0.45 -20.86 -1.81
N LYS A 24 -0.33 -21.43 -3.01
CA LYS A 24 0.35 -20.79 -4.14
C LYS A 24 -0.48 -19.61 -4.62
N VAL A 25 0.11 -18.41 -4.58
CA VAL A 25 -0.51 -17.19 -5.11
C VAL A 25 0.00 -16.97 -6.53
N THR A 26 -0.91 -16.72 -7.48
CA THR A 26 -0.60 -16.21 -8.81
C THR A 26 -1.02 -14.75 -8.86
N SER A 27 -0.09 -13.85 -9.17
CA SER A 27 -0.36 -12.43 -9.40
C SER A 27 -0.57 -12.16 -10.89
N PHE A 28 -1.56 -11.34 -11.19
CA PHE A 28 -1.83 -10.79 -12.51
C PHE A 28 -1.64 -9.28 -12.40
N ILE A 29 -0.55 -8.77 -12.94
CA ILE A 29 -0.26 -7.35 -13.02
C ILE A 29 -0.97 -6.79 -14.24
N HIS A 30 -1.83 -5.81 -14.03
CA HIS A 30 -2.68 -5.22 -15.05
C HIS A 30 -2.42 -3.73 -15.21
N THR A 31 -2.82 -3.20 -16.37
CA THR A 31 -3.14 -1.79 -16.56
C THR A 31 -4.57 -1.67 -17.06
N VAL A 32 -5.31 -0.66 -16.60
CA VAL A 32 -6.65 -0.33 -17.10
C VAL A 32 -6.63 1.09 -17.67
N ASP A 33 -7.15 1.26 -18.88
CA ASP A 33 -7.37 2.57 -19.50
C ASP A 33 -8.65 3.19 -18.92
N ILE A 34 -8.55 4.42 -18.39
CA ILE A 34 -9.67 5.05 -17.65
C ILE A 34 -10.81 5.56 -18.54
N TYR A 35 -10.57 5.66 -19.83
CA TYR A 35 -11.56 6.15 -20.81
C TYR A 35 -12.28 5.00 -21.51
N THR A 36 -11.56 3.95 -21.88
CA THR A 36 -12.10 2.78 -22.59
C THR A 36 -12.44 1.62 -21.66
N GLU A 37 -11.94 1.66 -20.42
CA GLU A 37 -12.06 0.60 -19.40
C GLU A 37 -11.43 -0.74 -19.82
N GLN A 38 -10.61 -0.70 -20.89
CA GLN A 38 -9.88 -1.87 -21.36
C GLN A 38 -8.78 -2.24 -20.34
N ILE A 39 -8.77 -3.52 -19.95
CA ILE A 39 -7.76 -4.09 -19.06
C ILE A 39 -6.78 -4.91 -19.89
N ASP A 40 -5.49 -4.56 -19.77
CA ASP A 40 -4.38 -5.30 -20.35
C ASP A 40 -3.61 -6.05 -19.23
N THR A 41 -3.48 -7.36 -19.32
CA THR A 41 -2.61 -8.12 -18.41
C THR A 41 -1.16 -7.98 -18.86
N VAL A 42 -0.38 -7.21 -18.12
CA VAL A 42 1.03 -6.93 -18.41
C VAL A 42 1.90 -8.16 -18.12
N LEU A 43 1.68 -8.78 -16.94
CA LEU A 43 2.44 -9.94 -16.49
C LEU A 43 1.53 -10.87 -15.67
N LYS A 44 1.68 -12.18 -15.90
CA LYS A 44 1.12 -13.24 -15.06
C LYS A 44 2.27 -14.06 -14.49
N VAL A 45 2.29 -14.25 -13.18
CA VAL A 45 3.40 -14.96 -12.51
C VAL A 45 2.90 -15.69 -11.26
N ASP A 46 3.44 -16.91 -11.04
CA ASP A 46 3.10 -17.76 -9.90
C ASP A 46 3.89 -17.38 -8.64
N GLU A 47 3.87 -16.10 -8.31
CA GLU A 47 4.47 -15.48 -7.14
C GLU A 47 3.58 -14.34 -6.67
N HIS A 48 3.71 -13.93 -5.39
CA HIS A 48 2.94 -12.84 -4.81
C HIS A 48 3.68 -11.52 -5.03
N TYR A 49 3.31 -10.77 -6.07
CA TYR A 49 3.71 -9.39 -6.31
C TYR A 49 2.59 -8.45 -5.90
N GLU A 50 2.93 -7.28 -5.35
CA GLU A 50 2.00 -6.33 -4.75
C GLU A 50 2.34 -4.89 -5.14
N ALA A 51 1.33 -4.00 -5.00
CA ALA A 51 1.49 -2.55 -4.96
C ALA A 51 2.28 -1.97 -6.17
N PRO A 52 1.70 -2.00 -7.38
CA PRO A 52 2.35 -1.46 -8.56
C PRO A 52 2.40 0.06 -8.48
N ASN A 53 3.60 0.66 -8.48
CA ASN A 53 3.81 2.10 -8.55
C ASN A 53 4.46 2.45 -9.87
N TRP A 54 3.91 3.44 -10.59
CA TRP A 54 4.36 3.78 -11.94
C TRP A 54 5.43 4.85 -11.91
N HIS A 55 6.59 4.54 -12.49
CA HIS A 55 7.69 5.51 -12.60
C HIS A 55 7.45 6.48 -13.76
N PRO A 56 7.87 7.76 -13.65
CA PRO A 56 7.76 8.72 -14.75
C PRO A 56 8.37 8.26 -16.08
N ASP A 57 9.40 7.43 -16.06
CA ASP A 57 10.03 6.85 -17.28
C ASP A 57 9.22 5.68 -17.88
N GLY A 58 8.04 5.32 -17.32
CA GLY A 58 7.11 4.39 -17.94
C GLY A 58 7.33 2.91 -17.61
N TYR A 59 7.98 2.57 -16.50
CA TYR A 59 8.03 1.22 -15.94
C TYR A 59 7.31 1.16 -14.58
N LEU A 60 7.00 -0.05 -14.11
CA LEU A 60 6.43 -0.24 -12.75
C LEU A 60 7.52 -0.67 -11.76
N ILE A 61 7.32 -0.32 -10.49
CA ILE A 61 7.91 -1.06 -9.38
C ILE A 61 6.83 -1.83 -8.63
N LEU A 62 7.25 -2.91 -8.00
CA LEU A 62 6.40 -3.88 -7.30
C LEU A 62 7.12 -4.37 -6.05
N ASN A 63 6.39 -4.68 -5.00
CA ASN A 63 6.91 -5.40 -3.86
C ASN A 63 6.72 -6.91 -4.05
N LYS A 64 7.72 -7.69 -3.64
CA LYS A 64 7.61 -9.13 -3.45
C LYS A 64 8.43 -9.55 -2.23
N LYS A 65 7.78 -10.06 -1.20
CA LYS A 65 8.42 -10.55 0.03
C LYS A 65 9.39 -9.51 0.66
N GLY A 66 8.97 -8.25 0.67
CA GLY A 66 9.74 -7.16 1.24
C GLY A 66 10.86 -6.59 0.37
N ARG A 67 11.03 -7.11 -0.86
CA ARG A 67 12.00 -6.60 -1.85
C ARG A 67 11.27 -5.87 -2.96
N ILE A 68 11.93 -4.88 -3.52
CA ILE A 68 11.38 -4.05 -4.59
C ILE A 68 11.93 -4.54 -5.94
N TYR A 69 11.04 -4.60 -6.93
CA TYR A 69 11.36 -5.04 -8.29
C TYR A 69 10.88 -4.01 -9.30
N THR A 70 11.62 -3.83 -10.38
CA THR A 70 11.16 -3.10 -11.56
C THR A 70 10.50 -4.08 -12.54
N LEU A 71 9.45 -3.64 -13.23
CA LEU A 71 8.83 -4.35 -14.35
C LEU A 71 8.80 -3.43 -15.57
N ASP A 72 9.56 -3.76 -16.59
CA ASP A 72 9.50 -3.07 -17.88
C ASP A 72 8.21 -3.46 -18.62
N LEU A 73 7.39 -2.48 -18.97
CA LEU A 73 6.07 -2.72 -19.57
C LEU A 73 6.14 -3.24 -21.02
N LYS A 74 7.26 -3.04 -21.72
CA LYS A 74 7.46 -3.49 -23.12
C LYS A 74 8.06 -4.88 -23.17
N THR A 75 9.19 -5.07 -22.49
CA THR A 75 9.95 -6.33 -22.51
C THR A 75 9.43 -7.37 -21.53
N LYS A 76 8.61 -6.95 -20.54
CA LYS A 76 8.11 -7.76 -19.42
C LYS A 76 9.23 -8.27 -18.50
N GLU A 77 10.41 -7.71 -18.62
CA GLU A 77 11.54 -8.06 -17.76
C GLU A 77 11.31 -7.56 -16.35
N VAL A 78 11.57 -8.43 -15.37
CA VAL A 78 11.50 -8.11 -13.93
C VAL A 78 12.91 -8.16 -13.37
N LYS A 79 13.33 -7.08 -12.69
CA LYS A 79 14.66 -6.98 -12.05
C LYS A 79 14.51 -6.49 -10.62
N GLU A 80 15.26 -7.08 -9.69
CA GLU A 80 15.34 -6.56 -8.32
C GLU A 80 16.03 -5.18 -8.31
N LEU A 81 15.40 -4.22 -7.61
CA LEU A 81 15.96 -2.90 -7.37
C LEU A 81 16.83 -2.95 -6.10
N PRO A 82 18.10 -2.54 -6.14
CA PRO A 82 18.95 -2.56 -4.97
C PRO A 82 18.54 -1.46 -3.97
N THR A 83 17.94 -1.86 -2.85
CA THR A 83 17.51 -0.98 -1.77
C THR A 83 18.42 -1.06 -0.53
N GLY A 84 19.69 -1.44 -0.71
CA GLY A 84 20.64 -1.60 0.40
C GLY A 84 20.16 -2.63 1.43
N PHE A 85 20.17 -2.26 2.71
CA PHE A 85 19.68 -3.13 3.78
C PHE A 85 18.14 -3.19 3.90
N ALA A 86 17.40 -2.29 3.22
CA ALA A 86 15.93 -2.24 3.29
C ALA A 86 15.29 -3.32 2.42
N ILE A 87 15.26 -4.56 2.93
CA ILE A 87 14.78 -5.75 2.24
C ILE A 87 13.60 -6.45 2.94
N GLU A 88 13.08 -5.85 4.00
CA GLU A 88 11.90 -6.31 4.73
C GLU A 88 10.82 -5.21 4.69
N ASN A 89 10.54 -4.69 3.48
CA ASN A 89 9.55 -3.64 3.27
C ASN A 89 8.14 -4.22 3.28
N ASN A 90 7.18 -3.45 3.82
CA ASN A 90 5.78 -3.70 3.51
C ASN A 90 5.48 -3.23 2.08
N ASN A 91 4.22 -3.24 1.65
CA ASN A 91 3.84 -2.86 0.30
C ASN A 91 3.72 -1.34 0.07
N ASP A 92 3.95 -0.50 1.09
CA ASP A 92 3.88 0.96 0.96
C ASP A 92 5.23 1.52 0.53
N HIS A 93 5.31 1.89 -0.73
CA HIS A 93 6.51 2.43 -1.35
C HIS A 93 6.13 3.36 -2.51
N GLY A 94 7.02 4.28 -2.89
CA GLY A 94 6.76 5.10 -4.07
C GLY A 94 7.85 6.09 -4.40
N PHE A 95 7.85 6.48 -5.67
CA PHE A 95 8.80 7.41 -6.23
C PHE A 95 8.53 8.85 -5.78
N SER A 96 9.62 9.62 -5.63
CA SER A 96 9.54 11.07 -5.60
C SER A 96 9.02 11.60 -6.95
N PRO A 97 8.40 12.81 -6.99
CA PRO A 97 7.86 13.37 -8.22
C PRO A 97 8.87 13.50 -9.37
N ASP A 98 10.15 13.64 -9.05
CA ASP A 98 11.24 13.70 -10.02
C ASP A 98 11.82 12.31 -10.40
N GLY A 99 11.28 11.22 -9.84
CA GLY A 99 11.70 9.85 -10.09
C GLY A 99 13.09 9.47 -9.56
N ARG A 100 13.77 10.34 -8.79
CA ARG A 100 15.15 10.11 -8.35
C ARG A 100 15.27 9.35 -7.03
N TRP A 101 14.23 9.41 -6.21
CA TRP A 101 14.19 8.82 -4.89
C TRP A 101 13.03 7.84 -4.77
N LEU A 102 13.20 6.85 -3.92
CA LEU A 102 12.18 5.90 -3.53
C LEU A 102 11.97 5.99 -2.01
N ALA A 103 10.73 6.19 -1.58
CA ALA A 103 10.33 6.03 -0.19
C ALA A 103 9.89 4.59 0.06
N LEU A 104 10.20 4.07 1.24
CA LEU A 104 9.96 2.70 1.66
C LEU A 104 9.45 2.67 3.10
N SER A 105 8.48 1.83 3.39
CA SER A 105 8.09 1.47 4.77
C SER A 105 8.81 0.19 5.13
N HIS A 106 9.97 0.30 5.77
CA HIS A 106 10.85 -0.82 6.08
C HIS A 106 10.75 -1.26 7.54
N ASN A 107 10.55 -2.57 7.76
CA ASN A 107 10.57 -3.20 9.08
C ASN A 107 12.02 -3.40 9.54
N ASP A 108 12.56 -2.41 10.22
CA ASP A 108 13.98 -2.42 10.63
C ASP A 108 14.16 -2.93 12.06
N ARG A 109 14.79 -4.11 12.21
CA ARG A 109 15.18 -4.66 13.51
C ARG A 109 16.28 -3.86 14.21
N ASN A 110 17.04 -3.09 13.44
CA ASN A 110 18.16 -2.28 13.90
C ASN A 110 17.85 -0.79 13.92
N HIS A 111 16.56 -0.42 13.93
CA HIS A 111 16.15 0.98 13.92
C HIS A 111 16.81 1.76 15.06
N PRO A 112 17.41 2.94 14.81
CA PRO A 112 18.24 3.66 15.79
C PRO A 112 17.47 4.10 17.04
N SER A 113 16.15 4.31 16.96
CA SER A 113 15.33 4.82 18.05
C SER A 113 14.47 3.77 18.76
N THR A 114 14.34 2.56 18.20
CA THR A 114 13.46 1.52 18.76
C THR A 114 13.97 0.12 18.47
N LYS A 115 13.62 -0.84 19.35
CA LYS A 115 13.86 -2.27 19.12
C LYS A 115 12.62 -3.00 18.58
N SER A 116 11.56 -2.26 18.25
CA SER A 116 10.32 -2.83 17.73
C SER A 116 10.48 -3.15 16.25
N TYR A 117 10.10 -4.37 15.85
CA TYR A 117 10.00 -4.78 14.45
C TYR A 117 8.70 -4.25 13.84
N LYS A 118 8.66 -2.93 13.65
CA LYS A 118 7.57 -2.18 13.00
C LYS A 118 8.17 -1.24 11.95
N PRO A 119 7.43 -0.88 10.90
CA PRO A 119 7.99 -0.09 9.82
C PRO A 119 8.32 1.34 10.22
N SER A 120 9.43 1.80 9.69
CA SER A 120 9.84 3.21 9.60
C SER A 120 9.95 3.61 8.14
N ILE A 121 9.83 4.90 7.87
CA ILE A 121 10.00 5.43 6.53
C ILE A 121 11.49 5.66 6.28
N TYR A 122 11.96 5.08 5.18
CA TYR A 122 13.29 5.29 4.61
C TYR A 122 13.16 5.87 3.21
N ILE A 123 14.16 6.62 2.79
CA ILE A 123 14.34 6.99 1.38
C ILE A 123 15.68 6.48 0.88
N VAL A 124 15.70 6.05 -0.38
CA VAL A 124 16.88 5.53 -1.06
C VAL A 124 16.95 6.09 -2.49
N PRO A 125 18.14 6.39 -3.04
CA PRO A 125 18.24 6.76 -4.45
C PRO A 125 17.74 5.62 -5.34
N ILE A 126 17.00 5.92 -6.42
CA ILE A 126 16.46 4.91 -7.34
C ILE A 126 17.56 4.07 -8.02
N ARG A 127 18.78 4.60 -8.11
CA ARG A 127 19.95 3.88 -8.66
C ARG A 127 20.62 2.96 -7.63
N GLY A 128 20.03 2.81 -6.46
CA GLY A 128 20.60 2.08 -5.35
C GLY A 128 21.47 2.96 -4.44
N GLY A 129 21.75 2.47 -3.25
CA GLY A 129 22.52 3.16 -2.23
C GLY A 129 22.07 2.77 -0.82
N GLU A 130 22.62 3.42 0.18
CA GLU A 130 22.23 3.20 1.58
C GLU A 130 20.92 3.93 1.89
N PRO A 131 19.88 3.22 2.39
CA PRO A 131 18.65 3.85 2.84
C PRO A 131 18.89 4.82 4.00
N ARG A 132 18.24 5.98 3.93
CA ARG A 132 18.27 6.99 5.00
C ARG A 132 16.93 7.01 5.73
N VAL A 133 16.95 6.82 7.05
CA VAL A 133 15.76 6.88 7.89
C VAL A 133 15.18 8.30 7.93
N ILE A 134 13.86 8.40 7.85
CA ILE A 134 13.11 9.66 7.91
C ILE A 134 12.34 9.78 9.22
N THR A 135 11.53 8.75 9.56
CA THR A 135 10.73 8.76 10.80
C THR A 135 11.50 8.10 11.95
N LYS A 136 11.45 8.71 13.14
CA LYS A 136 12.07 8.18 14.35
C LYS A 136 11.15 7.27 15.14
N GLU A 137 9.86 7.56 15.07
CA GLU A 137 8.82 6.80 15.76
C GLU A 137 8.23 5.71 14.84
N VAL A 138 7.77 4.61 15.44
CA VAL A 138 7.19 3.46 14.73
C VAL A 138 5.84 3.05 15.35
N PRO A 139 4.90 2.51 14.55
CA PRO A 139 4.94 2.32 13.11
C PRO A 139 4.75 3.62 12.34
N SER A 140 5.31 3.67 11.14
CA SER A 140 5.08 4.73 10.16
C SER A 140 5.02 4.10 8.77
N TYR A 141 3.88 4.26 8.08
CA TYR A 141 3.56 3.68 6.78
C TYR A 141 3.50 4.80 5.74
N TRP A 142 4.41 4.79 4.79
CA TRP A 142 4.48 5.80 3.74
C TRP A 142 3.32 5.65 2.75
N HIS A 143 2.78 6.80 2.26
CA HIS A 143 1.76 6.79 1.22
C HIS A 143 1.95 7.83 0.13
N GLY A 144 2.47 9.02 0.42
CA GLY A 144 2.55 10.08 -0.58
C GLY A 144 3.75 10.99 -0.46
N TRP A 145 4.20 11.52 -1.61
CA TRP A 145 5.14 12.63 -1.70
C TRP A 145 4.37 13.92 -1.97
N SER A 146 4.75 15.03 -1.34
CA SER A 146 4.29 16.34 -1.81
C SER A 146 4.78 16.61 -3.24
N PRO A 147 4.03 17.39 -4.06
CA PRO A 147 4.40 17.64 -5.46
C PRO A 147 5.77 18.30 -5.65
N ASP A 148 6.24 19.06 -4.66
CA ASP A 148 7.58 19.66 -4.64
C ASP A 148 8.69 18.70 -4.17
N GLY A 149 8.31 17.48 -3.75
CA GLY A 149 9.21 16.44 -3.27
C GLY A 149 9.88 16.76 -1.93
N GLN A 150 9.38 17.73 -1.14
CA GLN A 150 10.01 18.15 0.11
C GLN A 150 9.36 17.53 1.36
N THR A 151 8.16 16.98 1.24
CA THR A 151 7.37 16.46 2.36
C THR A 151 6.82 15.07 2.02
N LEU A 152 6.78 14.19 3.01
CA LEU A 152 6.13 12.89 2.94
C LEU A 152 4.84 12.92 3.74
N ALA A 153 3.75 12.32 3.20
CA ALA A 153 2.53 12.00 3.92
C ALA A 153 2.50 10.50 4.22
N TYR A 154 2.04 10.15 5.41
CA TYR A 154 2.07 8.79 5.89
C TYR A 154 1.03 8.55 6.98
N CYS A 155 0.68 7.27 7.20
CA CYS A 155 -0.10 6.81 8.33
C CYS A 155 0.83 6.40 9.47
N ALA A 156 0.48 6.75 10.70
CA ALA A 156 1.26 6.36 11.86
C ALA A 156 0.41 6.19 13.11
N GLU A 157 0.73 5.16 13.89
CA GLU A 157 0.15 4.98 15.21
C GLU A 157 0.92 5.83 16.23
N ARG A 158 0.25 6.82 16.78
CA ARG A 158 0.73 7.62 17.91
C ARG A 158 -0.39 7.73 18.94
N ASN A 159 -0.05 7.55 20.22
CA ASN A 159 -1.01 7.64 21.31
C ASN A 159 -2.23 6.68 21.19
N GLY A 160 -2.05 5.51 20.56
CA GLY A 160 -3.08 4.48 20.41
C GLY A 160 -4.09 4.73 19.31
N ASN A 161 -3.85 5.69 18.41
CA ASN A 161 -4.66 5.93 17.21
C ASN A 161 -3.78 6.02 15.96
N PHE A 162 -4.31 5.52 14.85
CA PHE A 162 -3.70 5.67 13.52
C PHE A 162 -4.22 6.94 12.86
N ASP A 163 -3.33 7.84 12.53
CA ASP A 163 -3.64 9.13 11.95
C ASP A 163 -2.73 9.46 10.76
N VAL A 164 -3.15 10.45 9.97
CA VAL A 164 -2.34 11.04 8.92
C VAL A 164 -1.33 12.02 9.50
N TYR A 165 -0.08 11.82 9.13
CA TYR A 165 1.05 12.67 9.48
C TYR A 165 1.79 13.15 8.24
N THR A 166 2.54 14.23 8.41
CA THR A 166 3.53 14.68 7.42
C THR A 166 4.88 14.95 8.09
N ILE A 167 5.96 14.78 7.33
CA ILE A 167 7.33 15.04 7.77
C ILE A 167 8.17 15.52 6.58
N SER A 168 9.14 16.39 6.85
CA SER A 168 10.14 16.78 5.84
C SER A 168 10.92 15.55 5.35
N VAL A 169 11.26 15.50 4.06
CA VAL A 169 12.18 14.48 3.51
C VAL A 169 13.54 14.46 4.20
N ASN A 170 13.90 15.54 4.90
CA ASN A 170 15.12 15.60 5.70
C ASN A 170 14.95 15.06 7.13
N GLY A 171 13.74 14.56 7.47
CA GLY A 171 13.37 14.19 8.83
C GLY A 171 13.03 15.42 9.68
N GLY A 172 13.03 15.25 10.98
CA GLY A 172 12.73 16.32 11.94
C GLY A 172 11.45 16.06 12.72
N GLU A 173 10.64 17.10 12.93
CA GLU A 173 9.39 17.03 13.65
C GLU A 173 8.25 16.52 12.77
N GLU A 174 7.47 15.57 13.29
CA GLU A 174 6.25 15.04 12.66
C GLU A 174 5.08 16.02 12.89
N LYS A 175 4.30 16.29 11.85
CA LYS A 175 3.08 17.08 11.96
C LYS A 175 1.87 16.18 11.82
N ARG A 176 1.08 15.98 12.88
CA ARG A 176 -0.20 15.29 12.83
C ARG A 176 -1.24 16.16 12.14
N LEU A 177 -1.99 15.58 11.19
CA LEU A 177 -3.02 16.30 10.41
C LEU A 177 -4.45 15.86 10.76
N THR A 178 -4.65 14.64 11.29
CA THR A 178 -5.97 14.14 11.71
C THR A 178 -5.98 13.81 13.20
N PHE A 179 -7.16 13.94 13.83
CA PHE A 179 -7.28 13.88 15.30
C PHE A 179 -8.57 13.17 15.75
N THR A 180 -9.32 12.55 14.84
CA THR A 180 -10.57 11.86 15.15
C THR A 180 -10.32 10.42 15.59
N GLU A 181 -11.22 9.86 16.40
CA GLU A 181 -11.20 8.43 16.70
C GLU A 181 -11.41 7.59 15.42
N GLY A 182 -10.81 6.41 15.37
CA GLY A 182 -10.80 5.51 14.24
C GLY A 182 -9.59 5.72 13.33
N LEU A 183 -9.40 4.75 12.45
CA LEU A 183 -8.26 4.71 11.54
C LEU A 183 -8.39 5.78 10.45
N ASP A 184 -7.35 6.60 10.30
CA ASP A 184 -7.10 7.48 9.15
C ASP A 184 -5.83 7.00 8.43
N ASP A 185 -5.95 6.63 7.14
CA ASP A 185 -4.85 5.99 6.40
C ASP A 185 -4.82 6.41 4.92
N GLY A 186 -3.82 5.96 4.19
CA GLY A 186 -3.68 6.12 2.74
C GLY A 186 -3.59 7.57 2.26
N PRO A 187 -2.85 8.50 2.92
CA PRO A 187 -2.80 9.89 2.50
C PRO A 187 -1.99 10.08 1.21
N ASP A 188 -2.59 10.70 0.19
CA ASP A 188 -1.90 11.06 -1.04
C ASP A 188 -2.20 12.50 -1.46
N TYR A 189 -1.17 13.22 -1.92
CA TYR A 189 -1.26 14.61 -2.33
C TYR A 189 -1.91 14.78 -3.69
N THR A 190 -2.70 15.86 -3.85
CA THR A 190 -3.05 16.31 -5.19
C THR A 190 -1.85 16.97 -5.88
N PRO A 191 -1.69 16.82 -7.21
CA PRO A 191 -0.55 17.39 -7.95
C PRO A 191 -0.43 18.92 -7.87
N ASP A 192 -1.55 19.61 -7.60
CA ASP A 192 -1.55 21.06 -7.39
C ASP A 192 -1.15 21.49 -5.96
N GLY A 193 -0.85 20.52 -5.09
CA GLY A 193 -0.42 20.74 -3.70
C GLY A 193 -1.46 21.37 -2.78
N LYS A 194 -2.76 21.34 -3.14
CA LYS A 194 -3.81 21.98 -2.35
C LYS A 194 -4.48 21.05 -1.35
N TYR A 195 -4.57 19.77 -1.67
CA TYR A 195 -5.29 18.79 -0.87
C TYR A 195 -4.47 17.52 -0.65
N ILE A 196 -4.82 16.83 0.44
CA ILE A 196 -4.48 15.43 0.71
C ILE A 196 -5.80 14.65 0.68
N TYR A 197 -5.88 13.62 -0.17
CA TYR A 197 -6.92 12.59 -0.08
C TYR A 197 -6.45 11.50 0.87
N PHE A 198 -7.38 10.90 1.61
CA PHE A 198 -7.10 9.82 2.57
C PHE A 198 -8.36 9.00 2.80
N ASN A 199 -8.26 7.85 3.39
CA ASN A 199 -9.41 7.10 3.87
C ASN A 199 -9.54 7.22 5.39
N SER A 200 -10.79 7.17 5.89
CA SER A 200 -11.10 7.40 7.30
C SER A 200 -12.34 6.63 7.73
N TYR A 201 -12.28 6.06 8.93
CA TYR A 201 -13.40 5.35 9.57
C TYR A 201 -14.28 6.27 10.45
N ARG A 202 -13.97 7.55 10.56
CA ARG A 202 -14.65 8.55 11.44
C ARG A 202 -16.16 8.66 11.28
N SER A 203 -16.72 8.24 10.14
CA SER A 203 -18.17 8.24 9.88
C SER A 203 -18.85 6.89 10.15
N GLY A 204 -18.13 5.90 10.72
CA GLY A 204 -18.63 4.55 11.02
C GLY A 204 -18.48 3.55 9.87
N HIS A 205 -18.00 3.99 8.72
CA HIS A 205 -17.54 3.19 7.57
C HIS A 205 -16.25 3.75 7.03
N MET A 206 -15.44 2.92 6.38
CA MET A 206 -14.22 3.36 5.73
C MET A 206 -14.55 4.08 4.43
N HIS A 207 -14.40 5.40 4.44
CA HIS A 207 -14.71 6.26 3.31
C HIS A 207 -13.51 7.08 2.85
N ILE A 208 -13.56 7.53 1.59
CA ILE A 208 -12.60 8.50 1.07
C ILE A 208 -12.97 9.89 1.56
N TRP A 209 -11.97 10.59 2.08
CA TRP A 209 -12.00 11.96 2.54
C TRP A 209 -10.93 12.78 1.84
N ARG A 210 -11.02 14.09 1.92
CA ARG A 210 -9.93 15.00 1.58
C ARG A 210 -9.85 16.13 2.59
N MET A 211 -8.68 16.73 2.71
CA MET A 211 -8.42 17.90 3.56
C MET A 211 -7.42 18.83 2.88
N GLY A 212 -7.30 20.07 3.35
CA GLY A 212 -6.16 20.93 2.99
C GLY A 212 -4.84 20.29 3.38
N VAL A 213 -3.73 20.63 2.72
CA VAL A 213 -2.41 20.06 3.02
C VAL A 213 -1.89 20.41 4.43
N ASP A 214 -2.52 21.36 5.09
CA ASP A 214 -2.28 21.73 6.48
C ASP A 214 -3.15 20.98 7.50
N GLY A 215 -4.08 20.09 7.03
CA GLY A 215 -5.07 19.36 7.80
C GLY A 215 -6.42 20.06 7.91
N SER A 216 -6.59 21.25 7.31
CA SER A 216 -7.82 22.04 7.41
C SER A 216 -8.97 21.49 6.56
N ASN A 217 -10.21 21.78 7.00
CA ASN A 217 -11.44 21.54 6.25
C ASN A 217 -11.60 20.10 5.72
N PRO A 218 -11.57 19.04 6.56
CA PRO A 218 -11.80 17.69 6.11
C PRO A 218 -13.21 17.53 5.56
N GLU A 219 -13.34 16.91 4.38
CA GLU A 219 -14.58 16.71 3.64
C GLU A 219 -14.72 15.25 3.22
N GLN A 220 -15.86 14.63 3.51
CA GLN A 220 -16.18 13.27 3.05
C GLN A 220 -16.51 13.28 1.55
N ILE A 221 -15.98 12.28 0.82
CA ILE A 221 -16.13 12.18 -0.65
C ILE A 221 -17.00 11.01 -1.05
N THR A 222 -16.90 9.85 -0.37
CA THR A 222 -17.72 8.66 -0.65
C THR A 222 -18.72 8.42 0.48
N PHE A 223 -19.90 7.84 0.13
CA PHE A 223 -21.04 7.67 1.04
C PHE A 223 -21.74 6.32 0.85
N ASP A 224 -21.13 5.39 0.12
CA ASP A 224 -21.70 4.07 -0.18
C ASP A 224 -21.44 3.07 0.96
N GLU A 225 -21.98 1.85 0.82
CA GLU A 225 -21.87 0.77 1.81
C GLU A 225 -20.53 0.00 1.74
N ASN A 226 -19.63 0.37 0.83
CA ASN A 226 -18.35 -0.27 0.65
C ASN A 226 -17.32 0.25 1.64
N SER A 227 -16.28 -0.55 1.94
CA SER A 227 -15.07 -0.04 2.58
C SER A 227 -14.12 0.47 1.50
N ASN A 228 -13.91 1.80 1.45
CA ASN A 228 -13.17 2.51 0.40
C ASN A 228 -11.78 2.91 0.90
N TRP A 229 -10.71 2.49 0.17
CA TRP A 229 -9.33 2.60 0.60
C TRP A 229 -8.41 3.18 -0.47
N PHE A 230 -7.29 3.77 -0.06
CA PHE A 230 -6.14 4.18 -0.86
C PHE A 230 -6.51 5.08 -2.06
N PRO A 231 -6.97 6.31 -1.80
CA PRO A 231 -7.30 7.25 -2.87
C PRO A 231 -6.02 7.86 -3.48
N HIS A 232 -5.82 7.68 -4.78
CA HIS A 232 -4.68 8.23 -5.52
C HIS A 232 -5.13 9.24 -6.57
N PRO A 233 -4.84 10.54 -6.39
CA PRO A 233 -5.07 11.56 -7.40
C PRO A 233 -4.25 11.33 -8.67
N SER A 234 -4.86 11.58 -9.85
CA SER A 234 -4.15 11.47 -11.13
C SER A 234 -3.16 12.63 -11.34
N PRO A 235 -2.06 12.42 -12.08
CA PRO A 235 -1.07 13.47 -12.37
C PRO A 235 -1.66 14.72 -13.05
N ASP A 236 -2.71 14.58 -13.88
CA ASP A 236 -3.42 15.69 -14.53
C ASP A 236 -4.41 16.43 -13.62
N ASN A 237 -4.53 15.99 -12.36
CA ASN A 237 -5.39 16.59 -11.34
C ASN A 237 -6.90 16.48 -11.59
N ASN A 238 -7.35 15.61 -12.52
CA ASN A 238 -8.77 15.49 -12.89
C ASN A 238 -9.50 14.37 -12.15
N TRP A 239 -8.78 13.31 -11.77
CA TRP A 239 -9.36 12.08 -11.24
C TRP A 239 -8.75 11.68 -9.90
N VAL A 240 -9.45 10.80 -9.17
CA VAL A 240 -8.92 10.02 -8.06
C VAL A 240 -9.34 8.58 -8.28
N VAL A 241 -8.39 7.66 -8.34
CA VAL A 241 -8.68 6.21 -8.30
C VAL A 241 -8.62 5.74 -6.85
N TYR A 242 -9.46 4.77 -6.50
CA TYR A 242 -9.43 4.11 -5.20
C TYR A 242 -9.94 2.67 -5.32
N ILE A 243 -9.67 1.86 -4.30
CA ILE A 243 -10.19 0.49 -4.18
C ILE A 243 -11.40 0.47 -3.25
N ALA A 244 -12.48 -0.17 -3.71
CA ALA A 244 -13.67 -0.45 -2.93
C ALA A 244 -13.73 -1.95 -2.61
N TYR A 245 -13.76 -2.30 -1.33
CA TYR A 245 -14.12 -3.62 -0.85
C TYR A 245 -15.64 -3.72 -0.86
N LEU A 246 -16.19 -4.72 -1.55
CA LEU A 246 -17.64 -4.87 -1.73
C LEU A 246 -18.35 -5.45 -0.50
N SER A 247 -17.73 -5.34 0.65
CA SER A 247 -18.23 -5.68 1.98
C SER A 247 -17.70 -4.68 2.98
N ASP A 248 -18.38 -4.53 4.11
CA ASP A 248 -17.88 -3.72 5.22
C ASP A 248 -16.74 -4.46 5.92
N GLU A 249 -15.51 -4.05 5.63
CA GLU A 249 -14.29 -4.58 6.26
C GLU A 249 -13.90 -3.76 7.52
N LYS A 250 -14.70 -2.77 7.90
CA LYS A 250 -14.45 -1.85 9.02
C LYS A 250 -13.12 -1.10 8.83
N GLU A 251 -12.19 -1.31 9.75
CA GLU A 251 -10.86 -0.71 9.74
C GLU A 251 -9.78 -1.63 9.16
N ASP A 252 -10.19 -2.71 8.45
CA ASP A 252 -9.27 -3.65 7.82
C ASP A 252 -9.30 -3.54 6.29
N HIS A 253 -8.17 -3.85 5.65
CA HIS A 253 -8.01 -3.91 4.19
C HIS A 253 -7.34 -5.22 3.76
N LEU A 254 -7.99 -6.33 4.07
CA LEU A 254 -7.42 -7.68 3.98
C LEU A 254 -7.13 -8.11 2.53
N PHE A 255 -6.11 -8.97 2.38
CA PHE A 255 -5.85 -9.72 1.16
C PHE A 255 -6.96 -10.77 0.92
N GLY A 256 -7.26 -11.05 -0.36
CA GLY A 256 -8.15 -12.15 -0.72
C GLY A 256 -9.63 -11.82 -0.60
N LYS A 257 -10.00 -10.59 -0.87
CA LYS A 257 -11.36 -10.09 -0.87
C LYS A 257 -11.87 -9.82 -2.28
N THR A 258 -13.20 -9.71 -2.43
CA THR A 258 -13.80 -9.18 -3.66
C THR A 258 -13.75 -7.67 -3.61
N VAL A 259 -13.04 -7.09 -4.55
CA VAL A 259 -12.80 -5.65 -4.64
C VAL A 259 -13.09 -5.13 -6.05
N GLN A 260 -13.17 -3.81 -6.16
CA GLN A 260 -13.40 -3.10 -7.40
C GLN A 260 -12.61 -1.81 -7.41
N LEU A 261 -12.03 -1.41 -8.53
CA LEU A 261 -11.48 -0.08 -8.68
C LEU A 261 -12.58 0.90 -9.13
N LYS A 262 -12.58 2.07 -8.52
CA LYS A 262 -13.51 3.16 -8.82
C LYS A 262 -12.76 4.46 -9.10
N LEU A 263 -13.38 5.33 -9.88
CA LEU A 263 -12.88 6.66 -10.23
C LEU A 263 -13.81 7.76 -9.73
N ILE A 264 -13.24 8.76 -9.09
CA ILE A 264 -13.92 10.03 -8.76
C ILE A 264 -13.48 11.09 -9.76
N ASN A 265 -14.42 11.74 -10.43
CA ASN A 265 -14.16 12.99 -11.14
C ASN A 265 -14.04 14.12 -10.12
N ARG A 266 -12.86 14.73 -9.97
CA ARG A 266 -12.60 15.75 -8.95
C ARG A 266 -13.43 17.01 -9.11
N LYS A 267 -13.84 17.34 -10.33
CA LYS A 267 -14.63 18.55 -10.64
C LYS A 267 -16.14 18.33 -10.42
N THR A 268 -16.69 17.22 -10.94
CA THR A 268 -18.13 16.94 -10.86
C THR A 268 -18.53 16.16 -9.61
N ARG A 269 -17.59 15.50 -8.94
CA ARG A 269 -17.79 14.55 -7.83
C ARG A 269 -18.48 13.27 -8.24
N GLU A 270 -18.69 13.07 -9.53
CA GLU A 270 -19.23 11.82 -10.05
C GLU A 270 -18.27 10.65 -9.80
N ILE A 271 -18.82 9.53 -9.36
CA ILE A 271 -18.08 8.28 -9.13
C ILE A 271 -18.54 7.26 -10.15
N LYS A 272 -17.59 6.61 -10.82
CA LYS A 272 -17.86 5.49 -11.72
C LYS A 272 -17.03 4.27 -11.37
N ASP A 273 -17.53 3.09 -11.70
CA ASP A 273 -16.78 1.86 -11.66
C ASP A 273 -15.73 1.85 -12.78
N LEU A 274 -14.48 1.53 -12.45
CA LEU A 274 -13.40 1.42 -13.43
C LEU A 274 -13.18 -0.03 -13.87
N THR A 275 -13.47 -0.98 -12.98
CA THR A 275 -13.34 -2.42 -13.27
C THR A 275 -14.62 -3.16 -12.88
N GLN A 276 -14.81 -4.38 -13.40
CA GLN A 276 -15.72 -5.32 -12.77
C GLN A 276 -15.10 -5.81 -11.44
N PRO A 277 -15.92 -6.36 -10.51
CA PRO A 277 -15.39 -6.98 -9.29
C PRO A 277 -14.38 -8.09 -9.58
N PHE A 278 -13.29 -8.14 -8.79
CA PHE A 278 -12.25 -9.16 -8.91
C PHE A 278 -11.67 -9.55 -7.54
N PHE A 279 -10.92 -10.66 -7.51
CA PHE A 279 -10.24 -11.12 -6.29
C PHE A 279 -8.93 -10.33 -6.10
N GLY A 280 -8.87 -9.54 -5.01
CA GLY A 280 -7.79 -8.59 -4.73
C GLY A 280 -7.67 -8.26 -3.24
N GLY A 281 -7.63 -6.98 -2.92
CA GLY A 281 -7.50 -6.45 -1.56
C GLY A 281 -6.11 -5.87 -1.30
N GLN A 282 -5.56 -6.12 -0.12
CA GLN A 282 -4.19 -5.73 0.22
C GLN A 282 -3.20 -6.11 -0.88
N GLY A 283 -2.37 -5.17 -1.32
CA GLY A 283 -1.41 -5.35 -2.42
C GLY A 283 -1.95 -5.02 -3.80
N THR A 284 -3.25 -4.77 -3.97
CA THR A 284 -3.86 -4.46 -5.28
C THR A 284 -3.45 -3.08 -5.79
N ILE A 285 -3.61 -2.02 -4.99
CA ILE A 285 -3.36 -0.62 -5.35
C ILE A 285 -3.05 0.24 -4.10
N ASN A 286 -2.18 -0.22 -3.23
CA ASN A 286 -1.85 0.48 -1.98
C ASN A 286 -1.05 1.78 -2.18
N VAL A 287 -0.52 2.00 -3.38
CA VAL A 287 0.42 3.07 -3.70
C VAL A 287 -0.01 3.79 -4.99
N PRO A 288 0.46 5.02 -5.24
CA PRO A 288 0.14 5.76 -6.46
C PRO A 288 0.50 4.97 -7.72
N SER A 289 -0.50 4.62 -8.53
CA SER A 289 -0.37 3.65 -9.64
C SER A 289 -0.76 4.23 -11.01
N TRP A 290 -0.85 5.54 -11.12
CA TRP A 290 -1.19 6.24 -12.36
C TRP A 290 -0.03 6.23 -13.36
N SER A 291 -0.37 6.04 -14.66
CA SER A 291 0.57 6.37 -15.73
C SER A 291 0.89 7.87 -15.75
N PRO A 292 2.11 8.26 -16.20
CA PRO A 292 2.52 9.67 -16.21
C PRO A 292 1.58 10.59 -17.03
N ASP A 293 0.92 10.05 -18.04
CA ASP A 293 -0.05 10.75 -18.89
C ASP A 293 -1.49 10.73 -18.36
N SER A 294 -1.71 10.14 -17.18
CA SER A 294 -3.02 10.00 -16.53
C SER A 294 -4.05 9.17 -17.30
N SER A 295 -3.65 8.43 -18.33
CA SER A 295 -4.57 7.64 -19.14
C SER A 295 -4.84 6.26 -18.59
N LYS A 296 -3.93 5.73 -17.74
CA LYS A 296 -4.00 4.37 -17.22
C LYS A 296 -3.72 4.29 -15.72
N VAL A 297 -4.22 3.21 -15.11
CA VAL A 297 -3.93 2.81 -13.73
C VAL A 297 -3.36 1.39 -13.74
N ALA A 298 -2.28 1.16 -13.00
CA ALA A 298 -1.76 -0.18 -12.78
C ALA A 298 -2.37 -0.79 -11.50
N PHE A 299 -2.65 -2.09 -11.51
CA PHE A 299 -3.17 -2.80 -10.34
C PHE A 299 -2.82 -4.30 -10.40
N VAL A 300 -2.97 -4.99 -9.28
CA VAL A 300 -2.77 -6.45 -9.21
C VAL A 300 -4.05 -7.15 -8.79
N SER A 301 -4.44 -8.18 -9.55
CA SER A 301 -5.42 -9.16 -9.10
C SER A 301 -4.73 -10.48 -8.80
N TYR A 302 -5.38 -11.36 -8.05
CA TYR A 302 -4.78 -12.59 -7.58
C TYR A 302 -5.61 -13.81 -7.88
N ARG A 303 -4.95 -14.98 -7.90
CA ARG A 303 -5.57 -16.27 -7.76
C ARG A 303 -4.79 -17.08 -6.73
N VAL A 304 -5.50 -17.69 -5.80
CA VAL A 304 -4.94 -18.59 -4.80
C VAL A 304 -5.24 -20.02 -5.26
N GLY A 305 -4.18 -20.81 -5.44
CA GLY A 305 -4.33 -22.25 -5.75
C GLY A 305 -4.91 -23.01 -4.57
N GLU A 306 -5.59 -24.11 -4.88
CA GLU A 306 -6.10 -25.08 -3.91
C GLU A 306 -4.97 -25.80 -3.16
#